data_21c802f01d9fa6170807e62d0ae964c1
#
_entry.id   21c802f01d9fa6170807e62d0ae964c1
#
_cell.length_a   1.000
_cell.length_b   1.000
_cell.length_c   1.000
_cell.angle_alpha   90.00
_cell.angle_beta   90.00
_cell.angle_gamma   90.00
#
_symmetry.space_group_name_H-M   'P 1'
#
loop_
_entity.id
_entity.type
_entity.pdbx_description
1 polymer ?
#
loop_
_entity_poly.entity_id
_entity_poly.type
_entity_poly.pdbx_seq_one_letter_code
_entity_poly.pdbx_strand_id
1 'polypeptide(L)'
;VEKIGLNPFLYPAHLLPGCDLLSDSGTTTMTMEQWSQLLLGDEAYGSNEGYYELNAQMGITFGESWRQDLSRDEQTLFIFHQGRAAEHALFYNLARMLAGSNVPPLSRVLRDLPDPTGVFSRLEREVERLRRRSGAEPRFVIPSNGHFDTTEANIADCNIIPLNLNCAEHRANDERFPFRGNINLDELSELLNRIPAHIPLVYVTITNNSGGGQPVSMENIRAVRRLTAERQIPFFFDACRFAENAWFIREREPGFGNKSVPEIVREMFEYVDGFHISLKKDGLVNIGGALVIRSDGLFARLPDYRALLTKLTDYQILTEGHPTYGGLAGRDLKAIAEGLRMVVRDEYLKTRIEQVRRFAKRLEGFGIPVLRPAGGHAVYLDVDRFFSGMTVRDRDYYGIALVALLLVAGHRLCELGVYAFELEDVPPPRNNFVRAAVPRLSYEDQDLFACAEAVRMVYENRERIPRVEVLYGADLPLRHFKSRFRFVPD
;
A
#
# COMPACT_ATOMS: atom_id res chain seq x y z
N VAL A 1 19.01 10.91 18.90
CA VAL A 1 17.69 10.27 18.83
C VAL A 1 16.72 10.93 19.79
N GLU A 2 17.07 11.17 21.06
CA GLU A 2 16.20 11.85 22.05
C GLU A 2 15.73 13.25 21.61
N LYS A 3 16.60 14.06 20.99
CA LYS A 3 16.26 15.42 20.52
C LYS A 3 15.12 15.45 19.50
N ILE A 4 14.90 14.36 18.77
CA ILE A 4 13.78 14.19 17.82
C ILE A 4 12.58 13.46 18.44
N GLY A 5 12.58 13.23 19.75
CA GLY A 5 11.51 12.50 20.45
C GLY A 5 11.40 11.06 20.00
N LEU A 6 12.51 10.34 19.83
CA LEU A 6 12.62 8.93 19.47
C LEU A 6 11.91 8.55 18.15
N ASN A 7 11.43 9.50 17.34
CA ASN A 7 10.66 9.24 16.15
C ASN A 7 11.57 9.12 14.90
N PRO A 8 11.67 7.95 14.25
CA PRO A 8 12.53 7.76 13.10
C PRO A 8 12.16 8.64 11.89
N PHE A 9 10.88 9.05 11.75
CA PHE A 9 10.46 9.96 10.67
C PHE A 9 11.04 11.37 10.79
N LEU A 10 11.46 11.77 11.99
CA LEU A 10 12.04 13.10 12.26
C LEU A 10 13.58 13.09 12.23
N TYR A 11 14.21 11.94 12.00
CA TYR A 11 15.67 11.82 11.98
C TYR A 11 16.25 12.28 10.64
N PRO A 12 17.29 13.15 10.63
CA PRO A 12 17.96 13.57 9.40
C PRO A 12 18.67 12.40 8.72
N ALA A 13 18.21 12.00 7.52
CA ALA A 13 18.70 10.81 6.84
C ALA A 13 20.22 10.83 6.55
N HIS A 14 20.80 12.01 6.27
CA HIS A 14 22.23 12.17 6.00
C HIS A 14 23.15 11.91 7.21
N LEU A 15 22.58 11.80 8.41
CA LEU A 15 23.32 11.45 9.63
C LEU A 15 23.23 9.95 9.96
N LEU A 16 22.53 9.17 9.16
CA LEU A 16 22.34 7.74 9.39
C LEU A 16 23.58 6.97 8.91
N PRO A 17 24.32 6.26 9.81
CA PRO A 17 25.53 5.56 9.41
C PRO A 17 25.29 4.19 8.75
N GLY A 18 24.10 3.62 8.90
CA GLY A 18 23.73 2.29 8.40
C GLY A 18 22.54 2.33 7.45
N CYS A 19 21.72 1.28 7.48
CA CYS A 19 20.61 1.13 6.55
C CYS A 19 19.42 2.02 6.91
N ASP A 20 18.90 2.74 5.90
CA ASP A 20 17.61 3.39 5.94
C ASP A 20 16.52 2.45 5.39
N LEU A 21 15.87 1.74 6.28
CA LEU A 21 14.81 0.78 5.99
C LEU A 21 13.42 1.31 6.42
N LEU A 22 13.28 2.62 6.55
CA LEU A 22 12.03 3.27 6.95
C LEU A 22 10.94 3.06 5.90
N SER A 23 11.31 3.19 4.62
CA SER A 23 10.40 3.05 3.49
C SER A 23 11.12 2.62 2.23
N ASP A 24 10.45 1.80 1.39
CA ASP A 24 10.88 1.45 0.04
C ASP A 24 10.35 2.43 -1.03
N SER A 25 9.66 3.50 -0.61
CA SER A 25 9.01 4.46 -1.51
C SER A 25 9.89 5.69 -1.75
N GLY A 26 10.34 5.88 -3.00
CA GLY A 26 11.16 7.02 -3.40
C GLY A 26 12.61 6.94 -2.90
N THR A 27 13.07 5.74 -2.59
CA THR A 27 14.41 5.45 -2.06
C THR A 27 15.22 4.56 -3.00
N THR A 28 14.73 4.34 -4.21
CA THR A 28 15.37 3.51 -5.22
C THR A 28 16.64 4.19 -5.73
N THR A 29 17.71 3.43 -5.88
CA THR A 29 18.86 3.84 -6.70
C THR A 29 18.52 3.59 -8.16
N MET A 30 18.34 4.66 -8.94
CA MET A 30 18.05 4.55 -10.38
C MET A 30 19.26 3.97 -11.12
N THR A 31 18.99 3.17 -12.16
CA THR A 31 20.01 2.58 -13.00
C THR A 31 20.63 3.58 -13.98
N MET A 32 21.72 3.21 -14.62
CA MET A 32 22.37 4.04 -15.65
C MET A 32 21.44 4.28 -16.84
N GLU A 33 20.60 3.30 -17.19
CA GLU A 33 19.60 3.43 -18.25
C GLU A 33 18.55 4.48 -17.87
N GLN A 34 18.06 4.47 -16.65
CA GLN A 34 17.11 5.49 -16.16
C GLN A 34 17.75 6.88 -16.10
N TRP A 35 18.99 7.00 -15.63
CA TRP A 35 19.72 8.26 -15.66
C TRP A 35 19.95 8.75 -17.07
N SER A 36 20.27 7.87 -18.03
CA SER A 36 20.39 8.22 -19.44
C SER A 36 19.07 8.78 -19.99
N GLN A 37 17.94 8.12 -19.73
CA GLN A 37 16.62 8.58 -20.15
C GLN A 37 16.26 9.92 -19.52
N LEU A 38 16.58 10.13 -18.26
CA LEU A 38 16.36 11.39 -17.55
C LEU A 38 17.15 12.56 -18.22
N LEU A 39 18.39 12.32 -18.64
CA LEU A 39 19.20 13.32 -19.32
C LEU A 39 18.72 13.65 -20.76
N LEU A 40 18.00 12.71 -21.38
CA LEU A 40 17.42 12.88 -22.74
C LEU A 40 16.03 13.52 -22.72
N GLY A 41 15.46 13.79 -21.56
CA GLY A 41 14.13 14.40 -21.46
C GLY A 41 14.10 15.86 -21.92
N ASP A 42 13.02 16.24 -22.60
CA ASP A 42 12.77 17.61 -23.00
C ASP A 42 12.18 18.47 -21.86
N GLU A 43 12.28 19.78 -22.03
CA GLU A 43 11.81 20.76 -21.04
C GLU A 43 10.49 21.45 -21.48
N ALA A 44 9.72 20.80 -22.35
CA ALA A 44 8.47 21.35 -22.86
C ALA A 44 7.39 21.48 -21.78
N TYR A 45 6.65 22.57 -21.82
CA TYR A 45 5.44 22.72 -21.00
C TYR A 45 4.30 21.89 -21.57
N GLY A 46 4.09 20.73 -21.01
CA GLY A 46 3.08 19.79 -21.47
C GLY A 46 3.41 19.13 -22.80
N SER A 47 2.76 18.02 -23.10
CA SER A 47 2.93 17.25 -24.34
C SER A 47 4.41 16.96 -24.67
N ASN A 48 5.23 16.77 -23.62
CA ASN A 48 6.64 16.42 -23.75
C ASN A 48 6.80 14.97 -24.22
N GLU A 49 7.98 14.64 -24.76
CA GLU A 49 8.27 13.30 -25.28
C GLU A 49 8.10 12.20 -24.21
N GLY A 50 8.48 12.50 -22.95
CA GLY A 50 8.34 11.56 -21.83
C GLY A 50 6.90 11.13 -21.57
N TYR A 51 5.92 12.01 -21.80
CA TYR A 51 4.50 11.64 -21.70
C TYR A 51 4.11 10.56 -22.71
N TYR A 52 4.51 10.73 -23.96
CA TYR A 52 4.17 9.76 -25.01
C TYR A 52 4.86 8.42 -24.80
N GLU A 53 6.12 8.44 -24.33
CA GLU A 53 6.86 7.23 -23.98
C GLU A 53 6.21 6.51 -22.78
N LEU A 54 5.84 7.25 -21.72
CA LEU A 54 5.15 6.68 -20.58
C LEU A 54 3.80 6.09 -20.97
N ASN A 55 3.01 6.81 -21.78
CA ASN A 55 1.73 6.33 -22.27
C ASN A 55 1.87 5.04 -23.10
N ALA A 56 2.86 4.97 -23.97
CA ALA A 56 3.15 3.74 -24.72
C ALA A 56 3.57 2.60 -23.77
N GLN A 57 4.40 2.91 -22.77
CA GLN A 57 4.86 1.91 -21.79
C GLN A 57 3.72 1.40 -20.89
N MET A 58 2.70 2.23 -20.58
CA MET A 58 1.48 1.76 -19.89
C MET A 58 0.79 0.66 -20.68
N GLY A 59 0.60 0.84 -22.00
CA GLY A 59 0.03 -0.18 -22.88
C GLY A 59 0.86 -1.47 -22.92
N ILE A 60 2.20 -1.35 -23.03
CA ILE A 60 3.11 -2.49 -23.05
C ILE A 60 3.07 -3.29 -21.74
N THR A 61 3.09 -2.58 -20.58
CA THR A 61 3.17 -3.20 -19.26
C THR A 61 1.84 -3.81 -18.83
N PHE A 62 0.75 -3.07 -18.96
CA PHE A 62 -0.56 -3.44 -18.38
C PHE A 62 -1.57 -3.94 -19.42
N GLY A 63 -1.34 -3.70 -20.71
CA GLY A 63 -2.24 -4.02 -21.83
C GLY A 63 -2.75 -2.77 -22.54
N GLU A 64 -3.11 -2.87 -23.82
CA GLU A 64 -3.47 -1.71 -24.66
C GLU A 64 -4.68 -0.92 -24.14
N SER A 65 -5.62 -1.54 -23.43
CA SER A 65 -6.77 -0.85 -22.82
C SER A 65 -6.38 0.12 -21.70
N TRP A 66 -5.12 0.11 -21.25
CA TRP A 66 -4.55 1.00 -20.25
C TRP A 66 -3.75 2.17 -20.84
N ARG A 67 -3.59 2.18 -22.14
CA ARG A 67 -3.00 3.28 -22.88
C ARG A 67 -4.03 4.37 -23.07
N GLN A 68 -3.66 5.63 -22.80
CA GLN A 68 -4.49 6.79 -23.13
C GLN A 68 -4.67 6.87 -24.64
N ASP A 69 -5.90 6.81 -25.12
CA ASP A 69 -6.24 7.05 -26.51
C ASP A 69 -6.27 8.57 -26.76
N LEU A 70 -5.27 9.06 -27.46
CA LEU A 70 -5.09 10.49 -27.74
C LEU A 70 -6.08 11.03 -28.79
N SER A 71 -6.88 10.16 -29.41
CA SER A 71 -7.95 10.56 -30.33
C SER A 71 -9.28 10.85 -29.61
N ARG A 72 -9.35 10.57 -28.31
CA ARG A 72 -10.54 10.79 -27.48
C ARG A 72 -10.37 11.99 -26.58
N ASP A 73 -11.46 12.71 -26.33
CA ASP A 73 -11.48 13.84 -25.41
C ASP A 73 -11.39 13.41 -23.92
N GLU A 74 -11.71 12.14 -23.62
CA GLU A 74 -11.72 11.61 -22.27
C GLU A 74 -10.32 11.21 -21.83
N GLN A 75 -9.84 11.80 -20.74
CA GLN A 75 -8.59 11.40 -20.11
C GLN A 75 -8.80 10.13 -19.28
N THR A 76 -7.88 9.17 -19.42
CA THR A 76 -7.85 7.89 -18.67
C THR A 76 -6.53 7.64 -17.96
N LEU A 77 -5.48 8.37 -18.32
CA LEU A 77 -4.18 8.37 -17.64
C LEU A 77 -3.98 9.71 -16.92
N PHE A 78 -4.06 9.69 -15.60
CA PHE A 78 -3.87 10.85 -14.72
C PHE A 78 -2.52 10.72 -14.02
N ILE A 79 -1.57 11.57 -14.36
CA ILE A 79 -0.23 11.60 -13.77
C ILE A 79 -0.24 12.52 -12.55
N PHE A 80 0.47 12.11 -11.49
CA PHE A 80 0.64 12.86 -10.24
C PHE A 80 2.09 12.77 -9.78
N HIS A 81 2.52 13.71 -8.95
CA HIS A 81 3.86 13.69 -8.38
C HIS A 81 4.11 12.51 -7.41
N GLN A 82 3.07 11.84 -6.92
CA GLN A 82 3.17 10.64 -6.07
C GLN A 82 1.84 9.87 -5.97
N GLY A 83 1.88 8.60 -5.54
CA GLY A 83 0.71 7.73 -5.45
C GLY A 83 -0.40 8.26 -4.54
N ARG A 84 -0.05 8.84 -3.35
CA ARG A 84 -1.08 9.39 -2.44
C ARG A 84 -1.84 10.60 -3.01
N ALA A 85 -1.25 11.34 -3.96
CA ALA A 85 -1.97 12.38 -4.68
C ALA A 85 -3.00 11.77 -5.64
N ALA A 86 -2.65 10.65 -6.30
CA ALA A 86 -3.57 9.89 -7.14
C ALA A 86 -4.73 9.27 -6.31
N GLU A 87 -4.43 8.74 -5.12
CA GLU A 87 -5.46 8.26 -4.17
C GLU A 87 -6.40 9.39 -3.77
N HIS A 88 -5.86 10.52 -3.36
CA HIS A 88 -6.66 11.68 -2.95
C HIS A 88 -7.55 12.17 -4.09
N ALA A 89 -7.01 12.27 -5.31
CA ALA A 89 -7.79 12.66 -6.49
C ALA A 89 -8.98 11.73 -6.71
N LEU A 90 -8.77 10.41 -6.64
CA LEU A 90 -9.83 9.41 -6.79
C LEU A 90 -10.91 9.58 -5.71
N PHE A 91 -10.54 9.48 -4.44
CA PHE A 91 -11.51 9.41 -3.35
C PHE A 91 -12.22 10.73 -3.11
N TYR A 92 -11.51 11.86 -3.23
CA TYR A 92 -12.11 13.20 -3.12
C TYR A 92 -13.19 13.45 -4.19
N ASN A 93 -12.89 13.16 -5.46
CA ASN A 93 -13.85 13.34 -6.54
C ASN A 93 -14.97 12.31 -6.50
N LEU A 94 -14.68 11.06 -6.09
CA LEU A 94 -15.69 10.03 -5.85
C LEU A 94 -16.69 10.48 -4.76
N ALA A 95 -16.19 10.97 -3.63
CA ALA A 95 -17.04 11.47 -2.54
C ALA A 95 -17.94 12.63 -3.00
N ARG A 96 -17.42 13.56 -3.80
CA ARG A 96 -18.21 14.67 -4.38
C ARG A 96 -19.29 14.17 -5.36
N MET A 97 -19.01 13.14 -6.12
CA MET A 97 -19.99 12.49 -6.97
C MET A 97 -21.10 11.85 -6.11
N LEU A 98 -20.73 11.13 -5.05
CA LEU A 98 -21.63 10.43 -4.16
C LEU A 98 -22.44 11.34 -3.23
N ALA A 99 -22.01 12.58 -3.01
CA ALA A 99 -22.70 13.54 -2.12
C ALA A 99 -24.15 13.82 -2.53
N GLY A 100 -24.45 13.76 -3.83
CA GLY A 100 -25.81 13.93 -4.37
C GLY A 100 -26.70 12.68 -4.32
N SER A 101 -26.19 11.54 -3.84
CA SER A 101 -26.95 10.28 -3.81
C SER A 101 -27.98 10.26 -2.67
N ASN A 102 -29.10 9.55 -2.89
CA ASN A 102 -30.15 9.33 -1.88
C ASN A 102 -29.89 8.08 -1.01
N VAL A 103 -28.67 7.53 -1.01
CA VAL A 103 -28.30 6.37 -0.20
C VAL A 103 -28.39 6.75 1.29
N PRO A 104 -29.12 5.99 2.13
CA PRO A 104 -29.27 6.30 3.56
C PRO A 104 -27.94 6.10 4.31
N PRO A 105 -27.81 6.68 5.52
CA PRO A 105 -26.66 6.38 6.39
C PRO A 105 -26.52 4.88 6.69
N LEU A 106 -25.27 4.38 6.74
CA LEU A 106 -24.97 2.98 7.09
C LEU A 106 -25.55 2.58 8.45
N SER A 107 -25.52 3.46 9.44
CA SER A 107 -26.08 3.24 10.77
C SER A 107 -27.57 2.86 10.79
N ARG A 108 -28.34 3.23 9.74
CA ARG A 108 -29.75 2.84 9.61
C ARG A 108 -29.95 1.47 8.97
N VAL A 109 -29.08 1.11 8.04
CA VAL A 109 -29.21 -0.12 7.24
C VAL A 109 -28.69 -1.34 7.98
N LEU A 110 -27.64 -1.16 8.78
CA LEU A 110 -26.94 -2.27 9.44
C LEU A 110 -27.72 -2.91 10.59
N ARG A 111 -28.62 -2.18 11.26
CA ARG A 111 -29.27 -2.58 12.51
C ARG A 111 -29.97 -3.95 12.49
N ASP A 112 -30.55 -4.32 11.37
CA ASP A 112 -31.41 -5.49 11.24
C ASP A 112 -30.82 -6.54 10.28
N LEU A 113 -29.54 -6.40 9.89
CA LEU A 113 -28.89 -7.34 8.98
C LEU A 113 -28.38 -8.56 9.73
N PRO A 114 -28.65 -9.79 9.22
CA PRO A 114 -27.95 -10.98 9.69
C PRO A 114 -26.44 -10.85 9.46
N ASP A 115 -25.62 -11.31 10.38
CA ASP A 115 -24.17 -11.18 10.34
C ASP A 115 -23.43 -12.52 10.54
N PRO A 116 -23.63 -13.50 9.63
CA PRO A 116 -23.02 -14.82 9.77
C PRO A 116 -21.49 -14.81 9.67
N THR A 117 -20.89 -13.83 8.99
CA THR A 117 -19.43 -13.68 8.86
C THR A 117 -18.82 -12.75 9.90
N GLY A 118 -19.63 -11.99 10.63
CA GLY A 118 -19.15 -10.95 11.56
C GLY A 118 -18.73 -9.65 10.87
N VAL A 119 -18.97 -9.53 9.56
CA VAL A 119 -18.53 -8.35 8.77
C VAL A 119 -19.36 -7.11 9.12
N PHE A 120 -20.66 -7.24 9.37
CA PHE A 120 -21.51 -6.09 9.71
C PHE A 120 -21.22 -5.56 11.11
N SER A 121 -20.97 -6.43 12.08
CA SER A 121 -20.55 -6.02 13.44
C SER A 121 -19.22 -5.24 13.41
N ARG A 122 -18.29 -5.60 12.50
CA ARG A 122 -17.07 -4.81 12.29
C ARG A 122 -17.38 -3.48 11.61
N LEU A 123 -18.20 -3.49 10.56
CA LEU A 123 -18.60 -2.29 9.86
C LEU A 123 -19.31 -1.29 10.79
N GLU A 124 -20.18 -1.75 11.70
CA GLU A 124 -20.81 -0.90 12.71
C GLU A 124 -19.81 -0.19 13.62
N ARG A 125 -18.77 -0.92 14.06
CA ARG A 125 -17.69 -0.32 14.86
C ARG A 125 -16.93 0.77 14.09
N GLU A 126 -16.64 0.53 12.82
CA GLU A 126 -15.97 1.53 11.97
C GLU A 126 -16.89 2.74 11.67
N VAL A 127 -18.18 2.52 11.47
CA VAL A 127 -19.19 3.61 11.34
C VAL A 127 -19.18 4.49 12.60
N GLU A 128 -19.23 3.88 13.78
CA GLU A 128 -19.23 4.65 15.03
C GLU A 128 -17.88 5.38 15.25
N ARG A 129 -16.77 4.73 14.92
CA ARG A 129 -15.43 5.34 14.99
C ARG A 129 -15.33 6.56 14.09
N LEU A 130 -15.72 6.43 12.82
CA LEU A 130 -15.64 7.52 11.85
C LEU A 130 -16.63 8.66 12.22
N ARG A 131 -17.84 8.32 12.66
CA ARG A 131 -18.84 9.29 13.11
C ARG A 131 -18.33 10.15 14.28
N ARG A 132 -17.68 9.54 15.27
CA ARG A 132 -17.07 10.26 16.40
C ARG A 132 -15.99 11.24 15.95
N ARG A 133 -15.21 10.83 14.92
CA ARG A 133 -14.10 11.62 14.40
C ARG A 133 -14.54 12.76 13.48
N SER A 134 -15.46 12.49 12.57
CA SER A 134 -15.91 13.44 11.52
C SER A 134 -17.12 14.29 11.94
N GLY A 135 -17.90 13.85 12.94
CA GLY A 135 -19.19 14.45 13.28
C GLY A 135 -20.31 14.19 12.24
N ALA A 136 -20.04 13.41 11.19
CA ALA A 136 -20.97 13.15 10.11
C ALA A 136 -21.32 11.66 10.00
N GLU A 137 -22.52 11.35 9.52
CA GLU A 137 -22.98 9.98 9.31
C GLU A 137 -22.42 9.42 7.99
N PRO A 138 -21.56 8.38 8.02
CA PRO A 138 -21.04 7.77 6.81
C PRO A 138 -22.15 6.99 6.07
N ARG A 139 -22.11 7.07 4.74
CA ARG A 139 -23.06 6.39 3.86
C ARG A 139 -22.43 5.31 3.02
N PHE A 140 -21.11 5.36 2.82
CA PHE A 140 -20.40 4.49 1.89
C PHE A 140 -19.25 3.76 2.58
N VAL A 141 -18.93 2.59 2.04
CA VAL A 141 -17.83 1.74 2.47
C VAL A 141 -17.02 1.27 1.26
N ILE A 142 -15.71 1.30 1.38
CA ILE A 142 -14.79 0.72 0.38
C ILE A 142 -14.11 -0.50 1.01
N PRO A 143 -14.51 -1.72 0.61
CA PRO A 143 -13.86 -2.94 1.07
C PRO A 143 -12.52 -3.18 0.37
N SER A 144 -11.52 -3.67 1.13
CA SER A 144 -10.19 -4.04 0.64
C SER A 144 -9.66 -5.27 1.38
N ASN A 145 -8.65 -5.92 0.81
CA ASN A 145 -7.85 -6.93 1.52
C ASN A 145 -6.96 -6.33 2.62
N GLY A 146 -6.75 -5.01 2.60
CA GLY A 146 -5.96 -4.25 3.56
C GLY A 146 -5.53 -2.92 2.96
N HIS A 147 -6.18 -1.83 3.36
CA HIS A 147 -5.76 -0.49 2.96
C HIS A 147 -4.39 -0.16 3.56
N PHE A 148 -3.57 0.57 2.82
CA PHE A 148 -2.39 1.18 3.40
C PHE A 148 -2.80 2.43 4.22
N ASP A 149 -1.94 2.87 5.14
CA ASP A 149 -2.23 3.97 6.08
C ASP A 149 -2.74 5.25 5.41
N THR A 150 -2.08 5.67 4.31
CA THR A 150 -2.50 6.86 3.56
C THR A 150 -3.77 6.65 2.74
N THR A 151 -3.98 5.45 2.21
CA THR A 151 -5.21 5.08 1.50
C THR A 151 -6.39 5.10 2.46
N GLU A 152 -6.24 4.46 3.63
CA GLU A 152 -7.23 4.47 4.71
C GLU A 152 -7.57 5.91 5.15
N ALA A 153 -6.53 6.74 5.36
CA ALA A 153 -6.72 8.13 5.75
C ALA A 153 -7.44 8.96 4.67
N ASN A 154 -7.09 8.81 3.39
CA ASN A 154 -7.75 9.50 2.29
C ASN A 154 -9.24 9.11 2.14
N ILE A 155 -9.56 7.83 2.31
CA ILE A 155 -10.95 7.34 2.27
C ILE A 155 -11.74 7.91 3.46
N ALA A 156 -11.19 7.82 4.67
CA ALA A 156 -11.84 8.28 5.89
C ALA A 156 -12.04 9.81 5.93
N ASP A 157 -11.09 10.59 5.38
CA ASP A 157 -11.20 12.05 5.25
C ASP A 157 -12.38 12.47 4.34
N CYS A 158 -12.74 11.60 3.41
CA CYS A 158 -13.92 11.75 2.55
C CYS A 158 -15.23 11.26 3.22
N ASN A 159 -15.24 10.94 4.49
CA ASN A 159 -16.36 10.35 5.23
C ASN A 159 -16.90 9.05 4.60
N ILE A 160 -16.00 8.24 4.06
CA ILE A 160 -16.24 6.88 3.56
C ILE A 160 -15.53 5.91 4.50
N ILE A 161 -16.11 4.74 4.76
CA ILE A 161 -15.51 3.72 5.63
C ILE A 161 -14.46 2.91 4.84
N PRO A 162 -13.17 2.91 5.22
CA PRO A 162 -12.19 1.96 4.72
C PRO A 162 -12.32 0.63 5.49
N LEU A 163 -12.88 -0.40 4.86
CA LEU A 163 -13.12 -1.67 5.53
C LEU A 163 -12.13 -2.74 5.07
N ASN A 164 -11.33 -3.26 6.00
CA ASN A 164 -10.35 -4.31 5.73
C ASN A 164 -10.94 -5.70 5.89
N LEU A 165 -10.87 -6.51 4.83
CA LEU A 165 -11.37 -7.88 4.72
C LEU A 165 -10.22 -8.85 4.50
N ASN A 166 -9.31 -8.97 5.46
CA ASN A 166 -8.21 -9.93 5.37
C ASN A 166 -8.73 -11.38 5.33
N CYS A 167 -8.11 -12.25 4.54
CA CYS A 167 -8.46 -13.65 4.49
C CYS A 167 -8.26 -14.35 5.85
N ALA A 168 -8.92 -15.49 6.04
CA ALA A 168 -8.89 -16.22 7.30
C ALA A 168 -7.48 -16.68 7.67
N GLU A 169 -6.69 -17.10 6.69
CA GLU A 169 -5.31 -17.56 6.85
C GLU A 169 -4.37 -16.43 7.29
N HIS A 170 -4.63 -15.20 6.84
CA HIS A 170 -3.92 -14.02 7.34
C HIS A 170 -4.24 -13.79 8.83
N ARG A 171 -5.52 -13.80 9.20
CA ARG A 171 -5.97 -13.60 10.58
C ARG A 171 -5.48 -14.71 11.53
N ALA A 172 -5.44 -15.96 11.04
CA ALA A 172 -4.93 -17.11 11.77
C ALA A 172 -3.39 -17.17 11.83
N ASN A 173 -2.70 -16.25 11.14
CA ASN A 173 -1.25 -16.26 10.95
C ASN A 173 -0.71 -17.60 10.40
N ASP A 174 -1.45 -18.21 9.45
CA ASP A 174 -1.02 -19.48 8.82
C ASP A 174 0.19 -19.25 7.90
N GLU A 175 1.36 -19.59 8.41
CA GLU A 175 2.64 -19.44 7.71
C GLU A 175 2.78 -20.32 6.46
N ARG A 176 1.91 -21.34 6.30
CA ARG A 176 1.93 -22.26 5.16
C ARG A 176 1.09 -21.77 3.97
N PHE A 177 0.15 -20.87 4.22
CA PHE A 177 -0.69 -20.34 3.14
C PHE A 177 0.08 -19.34 2.29
N PRO A 178 0.22 -19.56 0.96
CA PRO A 178 1.15 -18.79 0.11
C PRO A 178 0.64 -17.40 -0.28
N PHE A 179 -0.68 -17.13 -0.14
CA PHE A 179 -1.33 -15.90 -0.62
C PHE A 179 -2.11 -15.18 0.50
N ARG A 180 -1.44 -14.91 1.61
CA ARG A 180 -2.04 -14.24 2.77
C ARG A 180 -2.49 -12.80 2.51
N GLY A 181 -2.17 -12.25 1.34
CA GLY A 181 -2.69 -10.98 0.85
C GLY A 181 -4.10 -11.06 0.26
N ASN A 182 -4.70 -12.24 0.11
CA ASN A 182 -6.04 -12.40 -0.44
C ASN A 182 -7.11 -11.65 0.38
N ILE A 183 -8.15 -11.14 -0.32
CA ILE A 183 -9.36 -10.65 0.33
C ILE A 183 -10.25 -11.83 0.74
N ASN A 184 -10.98 -11.68 1.85
CA ASN A 184 -11.99 -12.64 2.29
C ASN A 184 -13.21 -12.56 1.37
N LEU A 185 -13.40 -13.61 0.56
CA LEU A 185 -14.48 -13.64 -0.43
C LEU A 185 -15.86 -13.81 0.16
N ASP A 186 -15.99 -14.50 1.29
CA ASP A 186 -17.30 -14.70 1.96
C ASP A 186 -17.81 -13.39 2.53
N GLU A 187 -16.96 -12.65 3.23
CA GLU A 187 -17.28 -11.32 3.77
C GLU A 187 -17.56 -10.32 2.65
N LEU A 188 -16.75 -10.33 1.57
CA LEU A 188 -16.97 -9.48 0.41
C LEU A 188 -18.31 -9.81 -0.26
N SER A 189 -18.61 -11.09 -0.47
CA SER A 189 -19.87 -11.54 -1.06
C SER A 189 -21.07 -11.12 -0.21
N GLU A 190 -20.96 -11.23 1.10
CA GLU A 190 -22.03 -10.81 2.01
C GLU A 190 -22.31 -9.30 1.93
N LEU A 191 -21.27 -8.47 1.95
CA LEU A 191 -21.38 -7.02 1.76
C LEU A 191 -22.06 -6.67 0.41
N LEU A 192 -21.54 -7.27 -0.68
CA LEU A 192 -22.04 -7.02 -2.03
C LEU A 192 -23.50 -7.50 -2.22
N ASN A 193 -23.94 -8.52 -1.49
CA ASN A 193 -25.32 -9.02 -1.55
C ASN A 193 -26.29 -8.16 -0.74
N ARG A 194 -25.86 -7.63 0.40
CA ARG A 194 -26.76 -6.97 1.35
C ARG A 194 -26.81 -5.45 1.21
N ILE A 195 -25.67 -4.83 0.88
CA ILE A 195 -25.55 -3.37 0.83
C ILE A 195 -24.85 -2.85 -0.44
N PRO A 196 -25.15 -3.38 -1.65
CA PRO A 196 -24.42 -3.00 -2.87
C PRO A 196 -24.46 -1.50 -3.17
N ALA A 197 -25.57 -0.81 -2.86
CA ALA A 197 -25.71 0.63 -3.07
C ALA A 197 -24.77 1.49 -2.21
N HIS A 198 -24.19 0.92 -1.15
CA HIS A 198 -23.25 1.58 -0.25
C HIS A 198 -21.78 1.34 -0.64
N ILE A 199 -21.52 0.54 -1.69
CA ILE A 199 -20.18 0.15 -2.11
C ILE A 199 -19.87 0.77 -3.48
N PRO A 200 -19.21 1.95 -3.53
CA PRO A 200 -18.95 2.64 -4.78
C PRO A 200 -17.86 1.95 -5.61
N LEU A 201 -16.94 1.24 -4.97
CA LEU A 201 -15.92 0.40 -5.61
C LEU A 201 -15.35 -0.61 -4.61
N VAL A 202 -14.74 -1.68 -5.12
CA VAL A 202 -13.90 -2.62 -4.36
C VAL A 202 -12.45 -2.33 -4.69
N TYR A 203 -11.57 -2.34 -3.66
CA TYR A 203 -10.19 -1.88 -3.78
C TYR A 203 -9.21 -2.90 -3.20
N VAL A 204 -8.35 -3.49 -4.03
CA VAL A 204 -7.42 -4.54 -3.59
C VAL A 204 -5.97 -4.08 -3.74
N THR A 205 -5.22 -4.17 -2.64
CA THR A 205 -3.80 -3.81 -2.58
C THR A 205 -2.91 -4.99 -2.98
N ILE A 206 -2.10 -4.82 -4.00
CA ILE A 206 -1.13 -5.80 -4.52
C ILE A 206 0.30 -5.22 -4.52
N THR A 207 1.23 -5.80 -3.71
CA THR A 207 1.03 -6.76 -2.60
C THR A 207 0.43 -6.06 -1.38
N ASN A 208 -0.27 -6.82 -0.51
CA ASN A 208 -0.87 -6.25 0.70
C ASN A 208 0.22 -5.80 1.69
N ASN A 209 0.52 -4.51 1.70
CA ASN A 209 1.58 -3.92 2.52
C ASN A 209 1.27 -3.98 4.02
N SER A 210 0.06 -3.57 4.43
CA SER A 210 -0.39 -3.61 5.83
C SER A 210 -0.45 -5.03 6.39
N GLY A 211 -0.65 -6.01 5.50
CA GLY A 211 -0.62 -7.44 5.80
C GLY A 211 0.78 -8.07 5.71
N GLY A 212 1.87 -7.29 5.71
CA GLY A 212 3.22 -7.82 5.68
C GLY A 212 3.79 -8.05 4.28
N GLY A 213 3.34 -7.30 3.28
CA GLY A 213 3.80 -7.43 1.89
C GLY A 213 3.37 -8.73 1.22
N GLN A 214 2.26 -9.31 1.69
CA GLN A 214 1.78 -10.61 1.23
C GLN A 214 1.09 -10.52 -0.13
N PRO A 215 1.33 -11.49 -1.04
CA PRO A 215 0.73 -11.47 -2.38
C PRO A 215 -0.74 -11.90 -2.39
N VAL A 216 -1.41 -11.45 -3.45
CA VAL A 216 -2.77 -11.84 -3.82
C VAL A 216 -2.71 -12.82 -4.98
N SER A 217 -3.45 -13.94 -4.91
CA SER A 217 -3.49 -14.95 -5.97
C SER A 217 -4.34 -14.50 -7.16
N MET A 218 -4.04 -15.03 -8.34
CA MET A 218 -4.86 -14.81 -9.54
C MET A 218 -6.28 -15.36 -9.34
N GLU A 219 -6.42 -16.49 -8.66
CA GLU A 219 -7.73 -17.08 -8.34
C GLU A 219 -8.59 -16.10 -7.51
N ASN A 220 -8.00 -15.46 -6.49
CA ASN A 220 -8.70 -14.47 -5.67
C ASN A 220 -9.08 -13.23 -6.49
N ILE A 221 -8.18 -12.71 -7.34
CA ILE A 221 -8.45 -11.60 -8.26
C ILE A 221 -9.64 -11.91 -9.17
N ARG A 222 -9.65 -13.09 -9.79
CA ARG A 222 -10.76 -13.56 -10.65
C ARG A 222 -12.07 -13.69 -9.88
N ALA A 223 -12.02 -14.16 -8.63
CA ALA A 223 -13.20 -14.30 -7.80
C ALA A 223 -13.79 -12.93 -7.42
N VAL A 224 -12.94 -11.96 -7.04
CA VAL A 224 -13.38 -10.57 -6.78
C VAL A 224 -14.04 -10.00 -8.03
N ARG A 225 -13.44 -10.17 -9.21
CA ARG A 225 -14.04 -9.70 -10.47
C ARG A 225 -15.42 -10.29 -10.73
N ARG A 226 -15.61 -11.60 -10.52
CA ARG A 226 -16.95 -12.21 -10.66
C ARG A 226 -17.96 -11.56 -9.75
N LEU A 227 -17.66 -11.43 -8.46
CA LEU A 227 -18.55 -10.85 -7.46
C LEU A 227 -18.93 -9.39 -7.77
N THR A 228 -17.96 -8.58 -8.21
CA THR A 228 -18.18 -7.15 -8.50
C THR A 228 -18.90 -6.94 -9.84
N ALA A 229 -18.58 -7.73 -10.87
CA ALA A 229 -19.18 -7.62 -12.20
C ALA A 229 -20.69 -7.91 -12.17
N GLU A 230 -21.12 -8.91 -11.42
CA GLU A 230 -22.56 -9.26 -11.26
C GLU A 230 -23.40 -8.07 -10.73
N ARG A 231 -22.77 -7.17 -9.98
CA ARG A 231 -23.42 -6.01 -9.33
C ARG A 231 -23.06 -4.68 -9.96
N GLN A 232 -22.29 -4.72 -11.06
CA GLN A 232 -21.80 -3.53 -11.76
C GLN A 232 -21.04 -2.56 -10.82
N ILE A 233 -20.27 -3.10 -9.88
CA ILE A 233 -19.42 -2.34 -8.97
C ILE A 233 -17.99 -2.34 -9.54
N PRO A 234 -17.35 -1.16 -9.72
CA PRO A 234 -15.97 -1.09 -10.20
C PRO A 234 -14.99 -1.79 -9.26
N PHE A 235 -14.00 -2.47 -9.85
CA PHE A 235 -12.93 -3.13 -9.13
C PHE A 235 -11.60 -2.46 -9.45
N PHE A 236 -10.87 -2.03 -8.41
CA PHE A 236 -9.63 -1.27 -8.50
C PHE A 236 -8.47 -1.94 -7.79
N PHE A 237 -7.24 -1.69 -8.29
CA PHE A 237 -6.02 -2.02 -7.58
C PHE A 237 -5.34 -0.80 -6.96
N ASP A 238 -4.81 -0.96 -5.74
CA ASP A 238 -3.56 -0.35 -5.34
C ASP A 238 -2.43 -1.19 -5.93
N ALA A 239 -1.87 -0.70 -7.04
CA ALA A 239 -0.92 -1.46 -7.85
C ALA A 239 0.55 -1.15 -7.54
N CYS A 240 0.83 -0.60 -6.37
CA CYS A 240 2.16 -0.09 -6.03
C CYS A 240 3.29 -1.14 -6.14
N ARG A 241 2.97 -2.44 -5.98
CA ARG A 241 3.95 -3.55 -6.07
C ARG A 241 3.44 -4.69 -6.96
N PHE A 242 2.90 -4.31 -8.11
CA PHE A 242 2.27 -5.23 -9.07
C PHE A 242 3.24 -6.28 -9.62
N ALA A 243 4.49 -5.91 -9.88
CA ALA A 243 5.49 -6.81 -10.44
C ALA A 243 5.94 -7.85 -9.40
N GLU A 244 6.12 -7.45 -8.14
CA GLU A 244 6.38 -8.37 -7.05
C GLU A 244 5.21 -9.35 -6.86
N ASN A 245 3.96 -8.89 -6.97
CA ASN A 245 2.77 -9.75 -6.90
C ASN A 245 2.73 -10.78 -8.04
N ALA A 246 2.99 -10.34 -9.27
CA ALA A 246 3.05 -11.23 -10.44
C ALA A 246 4.15 -12.29 -10.32
N TRP A 247 5.32 -11.92 -9.76
CA TRP A 247 6.38 -12.87 -9.45
C TRP A 247 5.90 -13.98 -8.50
N PHE A 248 5.20 -13.62 -7.42
CA PHE A 248 4.69 -14.59 -6.47
C PHE A 248 3.58 -15.49 -7.06
N ILE A 249 2.73 -14.96 -7.94
CA ILE A 249 1.75 -15.77 -8.68
C ILE A 249 2.51 -16.82 -9.51
N ARG A 250 3.51 -16.42 -10.28
CA ARG A 250 4.33 -17.35 -11.07
C ARG A 250 4.97 -18.44 -10.22
N GLU A 251 5.50 -18.05 -9.07
CA GLU A 251 6.26 -18.95 -8.21
C GLU A 251 5.38 -19.91 -7.41
N ARG A 252 4.17 -19.50 -7.01
CA ARG A 252 3.38 -20.18 -5.99
C ARG A 252 2.03 -20.69 -6.45
N GLU A 253 1.49 -20.15 -7.55
CA GLU A 253 0.15 -20.52 -8.01
C GLU A 253 0.24 -21.58 -9.11
N PRO A 254 -0.50 -22.74 -8.98
CA PRO A 254 -0.52 -23.76 -10.00
C PRO A 254 -0.96 -23.22 -11.36
N GLY A 255 -0.26 -23.65 -12.42
CA GLY A 255 -0.56 -23.24 -13.81
C GLY A 255 0.13 -21.95 -14.29
N PHE A 256 0.84 -21.23 -13.39
CA PHE A 256 1.52 -19.98 -13.78
C PHE A 256 3.05 -20.13 -13.96
N GLY A 257 3.65 -21.24 -13.54
CA GLY A 257 5.11 -21.42 -13.55
C GLY A 257 5.79 -21.27 -14.91
N ASN A 258 5.06 -21.50 -16.01
CA ASN A 258 5.56 -21.37 -17.39
C ASN A 258 5.23 -20.02 -18.05
N LYS A 259 4.49 -19.13 -17.37
CA LYS A 259 4.19 -17.80 -17.89
C LYS A 259 5.30 -16.82 -17.51
N SER A 260 5.57 -15.88 -18.40
CA SER A 260 6.44 -14.74 -18.08
C SER A 260 5.75 -13.76 -17.12
N VAL A 261 6.53 -13.00 -16.37
CA VAL A 261 5.98 -11.95 -15.48
C VAL A 261 5.12 -10.94 -16.25
N PRO A 262 5.54 -10.42 -17.43
CA PRO A 262 4.68 -9.53 -18.22
C PRO A 262 3.33 -10.14 -18.62
N GLU A 263 3.25 -11.43 -18.95
CA GLU A 263 1.96 -12.10 -19.24
C GLU A 263 1.07 -12.13 -18.00
N ILE A 264 1.62 -12.46 -16.84
CA ILE A 264 0.87 -12.50 -15.58
C ILE A 264 0.40 -11.08 -15.19
N VAL A 265 1.24 -10.06 -15.35
CA VAL A 265 0.84 -8.67 -15.11
C VAL A 265 -0.34 -8.30 -15.99
N ARG A 266 -0.26 -8.49 -17.30
CA ARG A 266 -1.39 -8.17 -18.19
C ARG A 266 -2.66 -8.93 -17.79
N GLU A 267 -2.55 -10.20 -17.45
CA GLU A 267 -3.71 -11.00 -17.00
C GLU A 267 -4.33 -10.46 -15.70
N MET A 268 -3.52 -10.06 -14.69
CA MET A 268 -4.06 -9.43 -13.47
C MET A 268 -4.89 -8.19 -13.80
N PHE A 269 -4.37 -7.35 -14.70
CA PHE A 269 -4.99 -6.06 -15.04
C PHE A 269 -6.20 -6.19 -15.98
N GLU A 270 -6.44 -7.33 -16.63
CA GLU A 270 -7.68 -7.62 -17.36
C GLU A 270 -8.91 -7.66 -16.44
N TYR A 271 -8.73 -7.92 -15.16
CA TYR A 271 -9.84 -8.08 -14.20
C TYR A 271 -10.26 -6.80 -13.49
N VAL A 272 -9.53 -5.68 -13.65
CA VAL A 272 -9.84 -4.43 -12.95
C VAL A 272 -10.33 -3.33 -13.90
N ASP A 273 -11.04 -2.35 -13.34
CA ASP A 273 -11.60 -1.21 -14.07
C ASP A 273 -10.73 0.05 -13.94
N GLY A 274 -9.82 0.04 -12.97
CA GLY A 274 -8.87 1.11 -12.72
C GLY A 274 -7.82 0.69 -11.69
N PHE A 275 -6.76 1.48 -11.60
CA PHE A 275 -5.76 1.33 -10.55
C PHE A 275 -5.10 2.66 -10.25
N HIS A 276 -4.65 2.82 -9.02
CA HIS A 276 -3.64 3.82 -8.73
C HIS A 276 -2.28 3.14 -8.51
N ILE A 277 -1.22 3.87 -8.75
CA ILE A 277 0.15 3.41 -8.53
C ILE A 277 1.03 4.53 -7.99
N SER A 278 1.80 4.23 -6.95
CA SER A 278 2.97 5.03 -6.62
C SER A 278 4.16 4.48 -7.40
N LEU A 279 4.56 5.21 -8.42
CA LEU A 279 5.71 4.87 -9.27
C LEU A 279 7.04 4.92 -8.51
N LYS A 280 7.03 5.51 -7.32
CA LYS A 280 8.15 5.51 -6.36
C LYS A 280 8.48 4.13 -5.77
N LYS A 281 7.82 3.07 -6.22
CA LYS A 281 8.02 1.65 -5.85
C LYS A 281 8.36 0.85 -7.11
N ASP A 282 7.40 0.14 -7.70
CA ASP A 282 7.64 -0.65 -8.93
C ASP A 282 7.85 0.21 -10.20
N GLY A 283 7.66 1.52 -10.15
CA GLY A 283 8.16 2.42 -11.19
C GLY A 283 9.67 2.69 -11.14
N LEU A 284 10.37 2.21 -10.10
CA LEU A 284 11.82 2.33 -9.89
C LEU A 284 12.36 3.76 -9.94
N VAL A 285 11.56 4.75 -9.51
CA VAL A 285 11.91 6.17 -9.49
C VAL A 285 11.69 6.81 -8.12
N ASN A 286 12.17 8.05 -7.96
CA ASN A 286 12.10 8.77 -6.69
C ASN A 286 10.92 9.75 -6.62
N ILE A 287 10.23 9.99 -7.73
CA ILE A 287 9.03 10.82 -7.85
C ILE A 287 8.06 10.16 -8.84
N GLY A 288 6.77 10.38 -8.67
CA GLY A 288 5.74 9.96 -9.61
C GLY A 288 4.65 9.08 -8.99
N GLY A 289 3.48 9.21 -9.55
CA GLY A 289 2.29 8.40 -9.31
C GLY A 289 1.31 8.53 -10.45
N ALA A 290 0.36 7.62 -10.54
CA ALA A 290 -0.71 7.70 -11.53
C ALA A 290 -2.01 7.10 -11.00
N LEU A 291 -3.12 7.63 -11.50
CA LEU A 291 -4.43 7.00 -11.51
C LEU A 291 -4.74 6.65 -12.96
N VAL A 292 -5.04 5.39 -13.22
CA VAL A 292 -5.28 4.91 -14.59
C VAL A 292 -6.63 4.20 -14.63
N ILE A 293 -7.46 4.58 -15.58
CA ILE A 293 -8.80 4.05 -15.78
C ILE A 293 -8.82 3.26 -17.08
N ARG A 294 -9.37 2.06 -17.05
CA ARG A 294 -9.48 1.22 -18.23
C ARG A 294 -10.55 1.77 -19.18
N SER A 295 -10.18 2.04 -20.42
CA SER A 295 -11.04 2.70 -21.42
C SER A 295 -12.33 1.91 -21.77
N ASP A 296 -12.33 0.58 -21.57
CA ASP A 296 -13.46 -0.32 -21.81
C ASP A 296 -14.05 -0.91 -20.50
N GLY A 297 -13.60 -0.44 -19.34
CA GLY A 297 -14.06 -0.87 -18.02
C GLY A 297 -15.39 -0.28 -17.57
N LEU A 298 -15.88 -0.69 -16.40
CA LEU A 298 -17.14 -0.19 -15.83
C LEU A 298 -17.12 1.33 -15.61
N PHE A 299 -16.00 1.88 -15.22
CA PHE A 299 -15.85 3.33 -15.03
C PHE A 299 -16.14 4.13 -16.30
N ALA A 300 -15.71 3.64 -17.45
CA ALA A 300 -15.97 4.30 -18.73
C ALA A 300 -17.40 4.09 -19.23
N ARG A 301 -18.09 3.03 -18.81
CA ARG A 301 -19.43 2.65 -19.28
C ARG A 301 -20.58 3.17 -18.43
N LEU A 302 -20.37 3.28 -17.11
CA LEU A 302 -21.40 3.75 -16.19
C LEU A 302 -21.47 5.29 -16.22
N PRO A 303 -22.64 5.93 -16.49
CA PRO A 303 -22.74 7.37 -16.72
C PRO A 303 -22.16 8.24 -15.61
N ASP A 304 -22.43 7.89 -14.34
CA ASP A 304 -21.95 8.65 -13.18
C ASP A 304 -20.42 8.62 -13.08
N TYR A 305 -19.80 7.45 -13.30
CA TYR A 305 -18.36 7.29 -13.28
C TYR A 305 -17.68 7.94 -14.49
N ARG A 306 -18.34 7.93 -15.65
CA ARG A 306 -17.84 8.67 -16.83
C ARG A 306 -17.78 10.18 -16.55
N ALA A 307 -18.80 10.74 -15.91
CA ALA A 307 -18.78 12.13 -15.49
C ALA A 307 -17.68 12.43 -14.48
N LEU A 308 -17.24 11.43 -13.71
CA LEU A 308 -16.12 11.56 -12.78
C LEU A 308 -14.78 11.76 -13.50
N LEU A 309 -14.58 11.22 -14.71
CA LEU A 309 -13.34 11.41 -15.49
C LEU A 309 -13.09 12.90 -15.79
N THR A 310 -14.12 13.63 -16.20
CA THR A 310 -14.02 15.09 -16.43
C THR A 310 -13.62 15.81 -15.12
N LYS A 311 -14.23 15.44 -13.99
CA LYS A 311 -13.91 16.04 -12.69
C LYS A 311 -12.47 15.72 -12.24
N LEU A 312 -11.97 14.54 -12.57
CA LEU A 312 -10.59 14.16 -12.31
C LEU A 312 -9.60 14.99 -13.17
N THR A 313 -9.93 15.24 -14.44
CA THR A 313 -9.15 16.12 -15.30
C THR A 313 -9.10 17.54 -14.74
N ASP A 314 -10.26 18.11 -14.40
CA ASP A 314 -10.34 19.46 -13.79
C ASP A 314 -9.54 19.52 -12.49
N TYR A 315 -9.69 18.51 -11.64
CA TYR A 315 -8.93 18.42 -10.38
C TYR A 315 -7.42 18.37 -10.64
N GLN A 316 -6.95 17.54 -11.57
CA GLN A 316 -5.53 17.44 -11.92
C GLN A 316 -4.98 18.78 -12.43
N ILE A 317 -5.73 19.47 -13.28
CA ILE A 317 -5.33 20.80 -13.78
C ILE A 317 -5.17 21.79 -12.62
N LEU A 318 -6.10 21.77 -11.66
CA LEU A 318 -6.07 22.69 -10.52
C LEU A 318 -4.96 22.37 -9.50
N THR A 319 -4.57 21.10 -9.35
CA THR A 319 -3.63 20.69 -8.30
C THR A 319 -2.21 20.43 -8.82
N GLU A 320 -2.07 19.87 -10.01
CA GLU A 320 -0.80 19.42 -10.57
C GLU A 320 -0.40 20.20 -11.84
N GLY A 321 -1.35 20.86 -12.49
CA GLY A 321 -1.16 21.59 -13.74
C GLY A 321 -1.57 20.78 -14.98
N HIS A 322 -0.79 20.85 -16.07
CA HIS A 322 -1.21 20.25 -17.34
C HIS A 322 -1.33 18.71 -17.26
N PRO A 323 -2.38 18.11 -17.86
CA PRO A 323 -2.64 16.66 -17.78
C PRO A 323 -1.49 15.75 -18.23
N THR A 324 -0.69 16.20 -19.18
CA THR A 324 0.40 15.41 -19.76
C THR A 324 1.71 15.41 -18.95
N TYR A 325 1.78 16.15 -17.83
CA TYR A 325 2.95 16.06 -16.94
C TYR A 325 2.59 15.79 -15.46
N GLY A 326 1.41 16.21 -14.99
CA GLY A 326 0.96 15.92 -13.62
C GLY A 326 1.91 16.40 -12.52
N GLY A 327 2.51 17.60 -12.66
CA GLY A 327 3.47 18.15 -11.73
C GLY A 327 4.90 17.60 -11.85
N LEU A 328 5.20 16.81 -12.91
CA LEU A 328 6.52 16.22 -13.19
C LEU A 328 7.18 16.92 -14.39
N ALA A 329 8.50 16.83 -14.47
CA ALA A 329 9.22 17.22 -15.70
C ALA A 329 9.18 16.08 -16.73
N GLY A 330 9.34 16.41 -18.02
CA GLY A 330 9.39 15.40 -19.09
C GLY A 330 10.48 14.36 -18.89
N ARG A 331 11.62 14.77 -18.34
CA ARG A 331 12.71 13.88 -17.97
C ARG A 331 12.33 12.84 -16.92
N ASP A 332 11.49 13.19 -15.93
CA ASP A 332 11.01 12.25 -14.92
C ASP A 332 10.10 11.20 -15.55
N LEU A 333 9.25 11.59 -16.50
CA LEU A 333 8.35 10.69 -17.21
C LEU A 333 9.11 9.67 -18.07
N LYS A 334 10.23 10.06 -18.71
CA LYS A 334 11.13 9.13 -19.40
C LYS A 334 11.78 8.13 -18.45
N ALA A 335 12.28 8.58 -17.30
CA ALA A 335 12.84 7.71 -16.30
C ALA A 335 11.81 6.71 -15.74
N ILE A 336 10.54 7.12 -15.58
CA ILE A 336 9.42 6.27 -15.19
C ILE A 336 9.15 5.20 -16.25
N ALA A 337 9.09 5.59 -17.53
CA ALA A 337 8.85 4.65 -18.63
C ALA A 337 9.92 3.56 -18.66
N GLU A 338 11.20 3.91 -18.48
CA GLU A 338 12.29 2.93 -18.37
C GLU A 338 12.16 2.06 -17.12
N GLY A 339 11.80 2.63 -15.97
CA GLY A 339 11.56 1.88 -14.74
C GLY A 339 10.48 0.81 -14.89
N LEU A 340 9.37 1.15 -15.53
CA LEU A 340 8.27 0.20 -15.83
C LEU A 340 8.71 -0.90 -16.81
N ARG A 341 9.63 -0.61 -17.74
CA ARG A 341 10.21 -1.62 -18.64
C ARG A 341 11.11 -2.60 -17.88
N MET A 342 11.84 -2.10 -16.91
CA MET A 342 12.80 -2.89 -16.13
C MET A 342 12.16 -3.76 -15.07
N VAL A 343 11.15 -3.25 -14.35
CA VAL A 343 10.61 -3.88 -13.14
C VAL A 343 9.99 -5.25 -13.38
N VAL A 344 9.56 -5.54 -14.60
CA VAL A 344 8.97 -6.83 -14.99
C VAL A 344 9.99 -7.85 -15.51
N ARG A 345 11.29 -7.52 -15.49
CA ARG A 345 12.37 -8.44 -15.92
C ARG A 345 12.65 -9.47 -14.84
N ASP A 346 12.87 -10.70 -15.25
CA ASP A 346 13.13 -11.83 -14.36
C ASP A 346 14.38 -11.63 -13.50
N GLU A 347 15.46 -11.13 -14.08
CA GLU A 347 16.72 -10.94 -13.37
C GLU A 347 16.58 -9.93 -12.23
N TYR A 348 15.84 -8.85 -12.49
CA TYR A 348 15.56 -7.83 -11.48
C TYR A 348 14.71 -8.42 -10.34
N LEU A 349 13.56 -9.02 -10.67
CA LEU A 349 12.62 -9.55 -9.68
C LEU A 349 13.22 -10.68 -8.86
N LYS A 350 13.96 -11.58 -9.49
CA LYS A 350 14.68 -12.64 -8.80
C LYS A 350 15.64 -12.06 -7.75
N THR A 351 16.50 -11.13 -8.18
CA THR A 351 17.46 -10.48 -7.28
C THR A 351 16.76 -9.77 -6.13
N ARG A 352 15.72 -9.03 -6.44
CA ARG A 352 14.91 -8.28 -5.46
C ARG A 352 14.29 -9.18 -4.41
N ILE A 353 13.56 -10.21 -4.83
CA ILE A 353 12.84 -11.12 -3.93
C ILE A 353 13.81 -11.97 -3.11
N GLU A 354 14.88 -12.47 -3.74
CA GLU A 354 15.90 -13.25 -3.04
C GLU A 354 16.65 -12.43 -2.00
N GLN A 355 16.93 -11.15 -2.25
CA GLN A 355 17.57 -10.27 -1.27
C GLN A 355 16.72 -10.15 0.01
N VAL A 356 15.43 -9.87 -0.12
CA VAL A 356 14.53 -9.80 1.03
C VAL A 356 14.45 -11.13 1.77
N ARG A 357 14.42 -12.25 1.04
CA ARG A 357 14.43 -13.61 1.63
C ARG A 357 15.71 -13.91 2.39
N ARG A 358 16.88 -13.54 1.85
CA ARG A 358 18.16 -13.74 2.56
C ARG A 358 18.22 -12.92 3.85
N PHE A 359 17.73 -11.68 3.81
CA PHE A 359 17.63 -10.86 5.00
C PHE A 359 16.68 -11.48 6.05
N ALA A 360 15.50 -11.94 5.67
CA ALA A 360 14.58 -12.64 6.55
C ALA A 360 15.23 -13.90 7.17
N LYS A 361 15.87 -14.75 6.35
CA LYS A 361 16.58 -15.94 6.82
C LYS A 361 17.71 -15.62 7.81
N ARG A 362 18.41 -14.51 7.62
CA ARG A 362 19.46 -14.09 8.56
C ARG A 362 18.88 -13.79 9.94
N LEU A 363 17.76 -13.06 10.00
CA LEU A 363 17.04 -12.78 11.24
C LEU A 363 16.49 -14.06 11.90
N GLU A 364 15.87 -14.93 11.11
CA GLU A 364 15.39 -16.24 11.57
C GLU A 364 16.50 -17.10 12.15
N GLY A 365 17.70 -17.06 11.54
CA GLY A 365 18.87 -17.77 12.03
C GLY A 365 19.33 -17.32 13.42
N PHE A 366 18.94 -16.13 13.86
CA PHE A 366 19.15 -15.63 15.23
C PHE A 366 17.96 -15.92 16.16
N GLY A 367 16.95 -16.65 15.71
CA GLY A 367 15.74 -16.92 16.46
C GLY A 367 14.77 -15.73 16.58
N ILE A 368 15.00 -14.67 15.77
CA ILE A 368 14.16 -13.47 15.78
C ILE A 368 12.85 -13.78 15.02
N PRO A 369 11.68 -13.55 15.65
CA PRO A 369 10.40 -13.81 15.03
C PRO A 369 10.12 -12.79 13.92
N VAL A 370 9.95 -13.29 12.71
CA VAL A 370 9.54 -12.52 11.53
C VAL A 370 8.27 -13.10 10.93
N LEU A 371 7.53 -12.27 10.21
CA LEU A 371 6.34 -12.71 9.49
C LEU A 371 6.73 -13.65 8.33
N ARG A 372 6.05 -14.81 8.24
CA ARG A 372 6.26 -15.82 7.20
C ARG A 372 5.00 -16.08 6.37
N PRO A 373 5.18 -16.43 5.10
CA PRO A 373 6.41 -16.31 4.30
C PRO A 373 6.82 -14.85 4.14
N ALA A 374 8.11 -14.57 3.90
CA ALA A 374 8.57 -13.21 3.64
C ALA A 374 7.89 -12.64 2.38
N GLY A 375 7.49 -11.37 2.45
CA GLY A 375 6.95 -10.63 1.32
C GLY A 375 8.03 -10.16 0.33
N GLY A 376 7.64 -9.31 -0.63
CA GLY A 376 8.54 -8.88 -1.71
C GLY A 376 9.43 -7.68 -1.37
N HIS A 377 9.00 -6.79 -0.48
CA HIS A 377 9.64 -5.49 -0.29
C HIS A 377 10.21 -5.24 1.10
N ALA A 378 9.88 -6.05 2.08
CA ALA A 378 10.25 -5.81 3.46
C ALA A 378 10.31 -7.09 4.28
N VAL A 379 11.05 -7.05 5.38
CA VAL A 379 10.94 -8.02 6.47
C VAL A 379 10.17 -7.37 7.62
N TYR A 380 9.22 -8.10 8.18
CA TYR A 380 8.37 -7.64 9.26
C TYR A 380 8.71 -8.43 10.53
N LEU A 381 9.26 -7.73 11.52
CA LEU A 381 9.49 -8.29 12.86
C LEU A 381 8.14 -8.35 13.58
N ASP A 382 7.77 -9.52 14.08
CA ASP A 382 6.54 -9.73 14.86
C ASP A 382 6.78 -9.28 16.31
N VAL A 383 6.25 -8.11 16.67
CA VAL A 383 6.52 -7.48 17.98
C VAL A 383 5.91 -8.29 19.13
N ASP A 384 4.70 -8.85 18.95
CA ASP A 384 4.06 -9.65 19.99
C ASP A 384 4.87 -10.93 20.29
N ARG A 385 5.45 -11.57 19.27
CA ARG A 385 6.35 -12.72 19.43
C ARG A 385 7.76 -12.33 19.86
N PHE A 386 8.24 -11.16 19.49
CA PHE A 386 9.57 -10.65 19.87
C PHE A 386 9.70 -10.49 21.38
N PHE A 387 8.63 -10.05 22.03
CA PHE A 387 8.54 -9.86 23.49
C PHE A 387 7.78 -11.00 24.18
N SER A 388 7.63 -12.14 23.54
CA SER A 388 6.98 -13.33 24.12
C SER A 388 7.66 -13.75 25.42
N GLY A 389 6.85 -14.08 26.45
CA GLY A 389 7.33 -14.45 27.78
C GLY A 389 7.58 -13.25 28.71
N MET A 390 7.44 -12.03 28.24
CA MET A 390 7.52 -10.80 29.04
C MET A 390 6.12 -10.26 29.37
N THR A 391 6.00 -9.54 30.49
CA THR A 391 4.77 -8.80 30.80
C THR A 391 4.81 -7.46 30.07
N VAL A 392 4.15 -7.40 28.91
CA VAL A 392 4.11 -6.24 28.04
C VAL A 392 2.69 -5.72 27.97
N ARG A 393 2.50 -4.40 28.11
CA ARG A 393 1.21 -3.74 27.88
C ARG A 393 1.28 -2.97 26.56
N ASP A 394 0.20 -2.93 25.81
CA ASP A 394 0.15 -2.24 24.51
C ASP A 394 0.57 -0.75 24.63
N ARG A 395 0.14 -0.09 25.67
CA ARG A 395 0.46 1.33 25.95
C ARG A 395 1.91 1.58 26.40
N ASP A 396 2.72 0.55 26.54
CA ASP A 396 4.16 0.66 26.77
C ASP A 396 4.94 0.84 25.44
N TYR A 397 4.26 0.69 24.28
CA TYR A 397 4.73 0.94 22.93
C TYR A 397 6.12 0.36 22.59
N TYR A 398 6.33 -0.92 22.90
CA TYR A 398 7.61 -1.60 22.66
C TYR A 398 8.05 -1.65 21.20
N GLY A 399 7.12 -1.57 20.24
CA GLY A 399 7.45 -1.39 18.82
C GLY A 399 8.18 -0.07 18.55
N ILE A 400 7.74 1.03 19.21
CA ILE A 400 8.42 2.33 19.15
C ILE A 400 9.79 2.26 19.85
N ALA A 401 9.86 1.61 21.02
CA ALA A 401 11.14 1.41 21.72
C ALA A 401 12.15 0.66 20.83
N LEU A 402 11.70 -0.40 20.17
CA LEU A 402 12.52 -1.21 19.26
C LEU A 402 13.08 -0.36 18.12
N VAL A 403 12.24 0.41 17.40
CA VAL A 403 12.74 1.26 16.29
C VAL A 403 13.64 2.38 16.78
N ALA A 404 13.41 2.93 17.97
CA ALA A 404 14.27 3.95 18.54
C ALA A 404 15.67 3.41 18.89
N LEU A 405 15.75 2.20 19.46
CA LEU A 405 17.03 1.55 19.78
C LEU A 405 17.79 1.14 18.50
N LEU A 406 17.10 0.66 17.48
CA LEU A 406 17.69 0.36 16.19
C LEU A 406 18.20 1.63 15.50
N LEU A 407 17.53 2.77 15.68
CA LEU A 407 18.01 4.06 15.20
C LEU A 407 19.29 4.49 15.93
N VAL A 408 19.39 4.24 17.26
CA VAL A 408 20.65 4.45 18.02
C VAL A 408 21.76 3.55 17.49
N ALA A 409 21.44 2.30 17.11
CA ALA A 409 22.38 1.37 16.48
C ALA A 409 22.74 1.71 15.02
N GLY A 410 22.16 2.79 14.48
CA GLY A 410 22.46 3.30 13.14
C GLY A 410 21.55 2.81 12.02
N HIS A 411 20.44 2.14 12.33
CA HIS A 411 19.51 1.62 11.33
C HIS A 411 18.11 2.18 11.56
N ARG A 412 17.46 2.70 10.50
CA ARG A 412 16.15 3.34 10.57
C ARG A 412 15.06 2.42 10.03
N LEU A 413 14.17 1.96 10.92
CA LEU A 413 13.03 1.09 10.63
C LEU A 413 11.72 1.83 10.95
N CYS A 414 10.57 1.21 10.59
CA CYS A 414 9.23 1.78 10.78
C CYS A 414 8.38 0.91 11.70
N GLU A 415 7.82 1.47 12.76
CA GLU A 415 6.74 0.81 13.49
C GLU A 415 5.46 0.86 12.65
N LEU A 416 4.88 -0.29 12.40
CA LEU A 416 3.58 -0.52 11.74
C LEU A 416 2.77 -1.51 12.59
N GLY A 417 2.45 -1.12 13.78
CA GLY A 417 1.81 -1.96 14.77
C GLY A 417 0.87 -1.19 15.67
N VAL A 418 0.96 -1.47 16.97
CA VAL A 418 0.05 -0.93 17.98
C VAL A 418 -0.09 0.59 17.91
N TYR A 419 1.03 1.32 17.76
CA TYR A 419 0.96 2.77 17.70
C TYR A 419 0.46 3.30 16.37
N ALA A 420 1.00 2.82 15.26
CA ALA A 420 0.64 3.34 13.92
C ALA A 420 -0.83 3.06 13.55
N PHE A 421 -1.36 1.90 13.91
CA PHE A 421 -2.71 1.44 13.55
C PHE A 421 -3.72 1.47 14.71
N GLU A 422 -3.42 2.11 15.82
CA GLU A 422 -4.31 2.25 16.98
C GLU A 422 -4.84 0.89 17.48
N LEU A 423 -3.93 -0.08 17.69
CA LEU A 423 -4.26 -1.45 18.09
C LEU A 423 -4.20 -1.70 19.61
N GLU A 424 -4.24 -0.64 20.44
CA GLU A 424 -4.07 -0.73 21.90
C GLU A 424 -5.11 -1.63 22.60
N ASP A 425 -6.27 -1.77 21.99
CA ASP A 425 -7.38 -2.59 22.54
C ASP A 425 -7.71 -3.80 21.64
N VAL A 426 -6.82 -4.14 20.69
CA VAL A 426 -6.99 -5.28 19.78
C VAL A 426 -6.14 -6.46 20.25
N PRO A 427 -6.73 -7.58 20.71
CA PRO A 427 -5.95 -8.72 21.17
C PRO A 427 -5.23 -9.43 20.00
N PRO A 428 -4.09 -10.12 20.29
CA PRO A 428 -3.47 -11.01 19.31
C PRO A 428 -4.40 -12.19 18.92
N PRO A 429 -4.31 -12.74 17.68
CA PRO A 429 -3.36 -12.34 16.64
C PRO A 429 -3.76 -11.05 15.91
N ARG A 430 -2.78 -10.19 15.69
CA ARG A 430 -2.95 -8.86 15.06
C ARG A 430 -1.68 -8.46 14.28
N ASN A 431 -1.78 -7.44 13.45
CA ASN A 431 -0.63 -6.91 12.70
C ASN A 431 0.17 -5.94 13.58
N ASN A 432 0.94 -6.45 14.52
CA ASN A 432 1.84 -5.67 15.37
C ASN A 432 3.28 -5.86 14.93
N PHE A 433 3.75 -5.00 13.99
CA PHE A 433 5.01 -5.19 13.32
C PHE A 433 5.97 -4.01 13.48
N VAL A 434 7.27 -4.32 13.41
CA VAL A 434 8.31 -3.39 12.99
C VAL A 434 8.77 -3.80 11.61
N ARG A 435 8.60 -2.89 10.64
CA ARG A 435 8.93 -3.13 9.24
C ARG A 435 10.33 -2.64 8.90
N ALA A 436 11.14 -3.51 8.34
CA ALA A 436 12.39 -3.21 7.65
C ALA A 436 12.13 -3.21 6.13
N ALA A 437 11.70 -2.07 5.58
CA ALA A 437 11.43 -1.91 4.15
C ALA A 437 12.75 -1.76 3.40
N VAL A 438 13.05 -2.68 2.48
CA VAL A 438 14.31 -2.69 1.74
C VAL A 438 14.20 -1.81 0.48
N PRO A 439 14.92 -0.68 0.38
CA PRO A 439 14.98 0.13 -0.83
C PRO A 439 15.49 -0.69 -2.03
N ARG A 440 14.93 -0.41 -3.20
CA ARG A 440 15.30 -1.11 -4.43
C ARG A 440 16.66 -0.67 -4.93
N LEU A 441 17.55 -1.62 -5.26
CA LEU A 441 18.88 -1.38 -5.83
C LEU A 441 19.80 -0.49 -4.96
N SER A 442 19.58 -0.40 -3.65
CA SER A 442 20.28 0.57 -2.80
C SER A 442 21.25 -0.07 -1.81
N TYR A 443 21.03 -1.31 -1.43
CA TYR A 443 21.86 -2.02 -0.43
C TYR A 443 22.33 -3.37 -0.94
N GLU A 444 23.53 -3.73 -0.51
CA GLU A 444 24.05 -5.09 -0.64
C GLU A 444 23.58 -5.97 0.53
N ASP A 445 23.73 -7.30 0.40
CA ASP A 445 23.34 -8.24 1.45
C ASP A 445 24.10 -7.99 2.76
N GLN A 446 25.38 -7.60 2.67
CA GLN A 446 26.20 -7.31 3.85
C GLN A 446 25.67 -6.13 4.68
N ASP A 447 25.10 -5.11 4.03
CA ASP A 447 24.49 -3.96 4.73
C ASP A 447 23.26 -4.40 5.51
N LEU A 448 22.40 -5.21 4.87
CA LEU A 448 21.22 -5.78 5.50
C LEU A 448 21.58 -6.75 6.63
N PHE A 449 22.66 -7.51 6.48
CA PHE A 449 23.14 -8.41 7.53
C PHE A 449 23.71 -7.64 8.72
N ALA A 450 24.34 -6.49 8.51
CA ALA A 450 24.74 -5.59 9.61
C ALA A 450 23.50 -5.08 10.38
N CYS A 451 22.43 -4.74 9.68
CA CYS A 451 21.16 -4.43 10.32
C CYS A 451 20.61 -5.62 11.11
N ALA A 452 20.66 -6.85 10.56
CA ALA A 452 20.22 -8.06 11.27
C ALA A 452 21.02 -8.31 12.56
N GLU A 453 22.34 -8.04 12.57
CA GLU A 453 23.15 -8.11 13.79
C GLU A 453 22.72 -7.08 14.84
N ALA A 454 22.39 -5.86 14.42
CA ALA A 454 21.85 -4.85 15.34
C ALA A 454 20.50 -5.30 15.95
N VAL A 455 19.61 -5.87 15.13
CA VAL A 455 18.35 -6.44 15.63
C VAL A 455 18.61 -7.59 16.61
N ARG A 456 19.61 -8.46 16.32
CA ARG A 456 20.01 -9.55 17.22
C ARG A 456 20.48 -9.01 18.58
N MET A 457 21.33 -7.99 18.60
CA MET A 457 21.82 -7.39 19.85
C MET A 457 20.65 -6.83 20.70
N VAL A 458 19.67 -6.21 20.06
CA VAL A 458 18.48 -5.70 20.75
C VAL A 458 17.62 -6.88 21.25
N TYR A 459 17.44 -7.93 20.43
CA TYR A 459 16.64 -9.11 20.79
C TYR A 459 17.23 -9.88 21.99
N GLU A 460 18.53 -10.09 22.01
CA GLU A 460 19.23 -10.75 23.14
C GLU A 460 19.16 -9.97 24.44
N ASN A 461 18.93 -8.66 24.38
CA ASN A 461 18.80 -7.76 25.53
C ASN A 461 17.37 -7.22 25.72
N ARG A 462 16.36 -7.87 25.11
CA ARG A 462 14.99 -7.34 25.07
C ARG A 462 14.33 -7.12 26.43
N GLU A 463 14.77 -7.85 27.47
CA GLU A 463 14.29 -7.66 28.85
C GLU A 463 14.70 -6.32 29.48
N ARG A 464 15.70 -5.64 28.88
CA ARG A 464 16.21 -4.34 29.31
C ARG A 464 15.66 -3.18 28.51
N ILE A 465 14.79 -3.44 27.53
CA ILE A 465 14.21 -2.41 26.70
C ILE A 465 13.23 -1.58 27.55
N PRO A 466 13.46 -0.26 27.69
CA PRO A 466 12.58 0.59 28.49
C PRO A 466 11.23 0.79 27.80
N ARG A 467 10.21 1.05 28.57
CA ARG A 467 8.90 1.49 28.11
C ARG A 467 9.00 2.85 27.43
N VAL A 468 8.00 3.17 26.60
CA VAL A 468 7.91 4.46 25.92
C VAL A 468 6.59 5.13 26.29
N GLU A 469 6.63 6.42 26.58
CA GLU A 469 5.44 7.25 26.69
C GLU A 469 5.37 8.27 25.58
N VAL A 470 4.14 8.64 25.21
CA VAL A 470 3.88 9.66 24.18
C VAL A 470 3.92 11.04 24.82
N LEU A 471 4.82 11.90 24.35
CA LEU A 471 4.93 13.29 24.80
C LEU A 471 4.04 14.24 24.00
N TYR A 472 3.81 13.94 22.72
CA TYR A 472 3.08 14.79 21.80
C TYR A 472 2.47 13.95 20.67
N GLY A 473 1.27 14.31 20.25
CA GLY A 473 0.68 13.86 19.01
C GLY A 473 -0.12 12.56 19.10
N ALA A 474 -0.48 12.07 20.30
CA ALA A 474 -1.27 10.85 20.48
C ALA A 474 -2.60 10.86 19.71
N ASP A 475 -3.28 12.00 19.66
CA ASP A 475 -4.62 12.16 19.06
C ASP A 475 -4.58 12.70 17.62
N LEU A 476 -3.39 12.84 17.03
CA LEU A 476 -3.26 13.39 15.68
C LEU A 476 -3.55 12.32 14.62
N PRO A 477 -4.19 12.67 13.49
CA PRO A 477 -4.28 11.79 12.34
C PRO A 477 -2.87 11.42 11.84
N LEU A 478 -2.68 10.15 11.42
CA LEU A 478 -1.37 9.64 11.01
C LEU A 478 -0.30 9.97 12.06
N ARG A 479 -0.62 9.68 13.33
CA ARG A 479 0.16 10.09 14.51
C ARG A 479 1.63 9.64 14.47
N HIS A 480 1.89 8.45 13.90
CA HIS A 480 3.25 7.89 13.80
C HIS A 480 4.25 8.78 13.03
N PHE A 481 3.79 9.62 12.08
CA PHE A 481 4.67 10.58 11.39
C PHE A 481 5.07 11.79 12.23
N LYS A 482 4.26 12.14 13.24
CA LYS A 482 4.32 13.45 13.90
C LYS A 482 4.62 13.38 15.40
N SER A 483 4.34 12.24 16.02
CA SER A 483 4.44 12.06 17.46
C SER A 483 5.87 12.15 17.98
N ARG A 484 5.98 12.52 19.24
CA ARG A 484 7.23 12.50 20.00
C ARG A 484 7.06 11.63 21.23
N PHE A 485 8.12 10.94 21.55
CA PHE A 485 8.18 9.94 22.61
C PHE A 485 9.38 10.16 23.51
N ARG A 486 9.35 9.56 24.68
CA ARG A 486 10.53 9.40 25.54
C ARG A 486 10.57 8.01 26.15
N PHE A 487 11.75 7.54 26.48
CA PHE A 487 11.91 6.37 27.34
C PHE A 487 11.50 6.71 28.77
N VAL A 488 10.80 5.77 29.41
CA VAL A 488 10.43 5.86 30.81
C VAL A 488 11.44 5.00 31.57
N PRO A 489 12.22 5.58 32.51
CA PRO A 489 13.07 4.80 33.42
C PRO A 489 12.22 3.79 34.20
N ASP A 490 12.80 2.61 34.48
CA ASP A 490 12.20 1.60 35.34
C ASP A 490 12.01 2.11 36.78
#